data_f205ffcd41391c3127f73678b6558e55
#
_entry.id   f205ffcd41391c3127f73678b6558e55
#
_cell.length_a   1.000
_cell.length_b   1.000
_cell.length_c   1.000
_cell.angle_alpha   90.00
_cell.angle_beta   90.00
_cell.angle_gamma   90.00
#
_symmetry.space_group_name_H-M   'P 1'
#
loop_
_entity.id
_entity.type
_entity.pdbx_description
1 polymer ?
#
loop_
_entity_poly.entity_id
_entity_poly.type
_entity_poly.pdbx_seq_one_letter_code
_entity_poly.pdbx_strand_id
1 'polypeptide(L)'
;MRRWLLLCTVAALAACSPAPPAPAPAVADGPVTGLRHLPALADLAFAHLPGDSLQKQLHVRDIDGESLLLLTREQGTTVDDDGEDVDRITLQATLFRRDNPDAAWAQAWQQSAVTDCPGLDLDAGYFLGQTTADDLLGDGRAAFTIASHAFCGGGVDPHGLQLIVLQGGQAYQADGESLLDVPGQAPEGGQRRDSANVAAAPVQVRAQLDTVWQHLLRAPTEG
;
A
#
# COMPACT_ATOMS: atom_id res chain seq x y z
N MET A 1 -51.97 -76.13 13.79
CA MET A 1 -51.67 -74.69 13.88
C MET A 1 -50.20 -74.55 14.15
N ARG A 2 -49.36 -74.27 13.10
CA ARG A 2 -47.90 -74.13 13.19
C ARG A 2 -47.57 -72.67 13.05
N ARG A 3 -47.04 -72.05 14.13
CA ARG A 3 -46.48 -70.65 14.14
C ARG A 3 -45.04 -70.71 13.66
N TRP A 4 -44.74 -69.98 12.59
CA TRP A 4 -43.38 -69.71 12.11
C TRP A 4 -42.91 -68.41 12.73
N LEU A 5 -41.81 -68.50 13.43
CA LEU A 5 -41.02 -67.31 13.92
C LEU A 5 -39.98 -66.92 12.86
N LEU A 6 -40.12 -65.77 12.27
CA LEU A 6 -39.12 -65.16 11.40
C LEU A 6 -38.10 -64.40 12.29
N LEU A 7 -36.87 -64.89 12.28
CA LEU A 7 -35.71 -64.10 12.85
C LEU A 7 -35.24 -63.10 11.80
N CYS A 8 -35.38 -61.83 12.08
CA CYS A 8 -34.70 -60.75 11.32
C CYS A 8 -33.32 -60.54 11.92
N THR A 9 -32.26 -60.87 11.19
CA THR A 9 -30.87 -60.50 11.48
C THR A 9 -30.57 -59.06 10.94
N VAL A 10 -30.37 -58.14 11.85
CA VAL A 10 -29.91 -56.77 11.51
C VAL A 10 -28.39 -56.79 11.38
N ALA A 11 -27.89 -56.61 10.16
CA ALA A 11 -26.46 -56.40 9.89
C ALA A 11 -26.09 -54.95 10.16
N ALA A 12 -25.29 -54.70 11.18
CA ALA A 12 -24.74 -53.39 11.46
C ALA A 12 -23.56 -53.10 10.51
N LEU A 13 -23.76 -52.19 9.56
CA LEU A 13 -22.70 -51.62 8.73
C LEU A 13 -21.92 -50.57 9.55
N ALA A 14 -20.73 -50.95 9.98
CA ALA A 14 -19.76 -50.00 10.56
C ALA A 14 -19.21 -49.10 9.46
N ALA A 15 -19.66 -47.86 9.40
CA ALA A 15 -19.09 -46.83 8.53
C ALA A 15 -17.73 -46.36 9.10
N CYS A 16 -16.62 -46.77 8.45
CA CYS A 16 -15.31 -46.21 8.70
C CYS A 16 -15.27 -44.76 8.17
N SER A 17 -15.39 -43.77 9.04
CA SER A 17 -15.10 -42.38 8.68
C SER A 17 -13.59 -42.21 8.50
N PRO A 18 -13.10 -41.64 7.39
CA PRO A 18 -11.69 -41.33 7.24
C PRO A 18 -11.25 -40.28 8.30
N ALA A 19 -10.11 -40.52 8.93
CA ALA A 19 -9.52 -39.58 9.87
C ALA A 19 -9.20 -38.24 9.17
N PRO A 20 -9.42 -37.10 9.82
CA PRO A 20 -9.03 -35.81 9.24
C PRO A 20 -7.51 -35.78 8.94
N PRO A 21 -7.10 -35.16 7.81
CA PRO A 21 -5.68 -35.04 7.49
C PRO A 21 -4.94 -34.33 8.64
N ALA A 22 -3.78 -34.89 9.00
CA ALA A 22 -2.92 -34.28 9.99
C ALA A 22 -2.56 -32.83 9.56
N PRO A 23 -2.53 -31.85 10.47
CA PRO A 23 -2.10 -30.49 10.14
C PRO A 23 -0.69 -30.55 9.55
N ALA A 24 -0.49 -29.86 8.41
CA ALA A 24 0.82 -29.73 7.79
C ALA A 24 1.82 -29.19 8.84
N PRO A 25 3.05 -29.72 8.90
CA PRO A 25 4.06 -29.22 9.84
C PRO A 25 4.24 -27.73 9.62
N ALA A 26 4.12 -26.93 10.68
CA ALA A 26 4.49 -25.53 10.66
C ALA A 26 5.96 -25.44 10.21
N VAL A 27 6.21 -24.80 9.07
CA VAL A 27 7.56 -24.50 8.62
C VAL A 27 8.18 -23.61 9.68
N ALA A 28 9.14 -24.13 10.43
CA ALA A 28 9.91 -23.31 11.36
C ALA A 28 10.62 -22.23 10.53
N ASP A 29 10.23 -20.98 10.72
CA ASP A 29 10.90 -19.84 10.12
C ASP A 29 12.34 -19.77 10.66
N GLY A 30 13.30 -20.22 9.85
CA GLY A 30 14.71 -19.97 10.12
C GLY A 30 15.00 -18.45 10.11
N PRO A 31 16.18 -18.02 10.60
CA PRO A 31 16.54 -16.61 10.58
C PRO A 31 16.40 -16.05 9.16
N VAL A 32 15.67 -14.92 9.05
CA VAL A 32 15.47 -14.24 7.77
C VAL A 32 16.79 -13.59 7.37
N THR A 33 17.32 -13.95 6.20
CA THR A 33 18.62 -13.46 5.70
C THR A 33 18.45 -12.35 4.65
N GLY A 34 17.22 -11.84 4.46
CA GLY A 34 16.92 -10.80 3.47
C GLY A 34 15.43 -10.47 3.41
N LEU A 35 15.09 -9.51 2.56
CA LEU A 35 13.72 -9.08 2.35
C LEU A 35 12.87 -10.19 1.71
N ARG A 36 11.67 -10.43 2.25
CA ARG A 36 10.67 -11.37 1.72
C ARG A 36 9.31 -10.70 1.66
N HIS A 37 8.68 -10.75 0.49
CA HIS A 37 7.28 -10.38 0.34
C HIS A 37 6.38 -11.47 0.92
N LEU A 38 5.40 -11.06 1.71
CA LEU A 38 4.42 -11.94 2.34
C LEU A 38 3.05 -11.78 1.65
N PRO A 39 2.16 -12.77 1.79
CA PRO A 39 0.77 -12.61 1.34
C PRO A 39 0.09 -11.44 2.04
N ALA A 40 -0.91 -10.87 1.36
CA ALA A 40 -1.75 -9.85 1.94
C ALA A 40 -2.44 -10.36 3.21
N LEU A 41 -2.53 -9.51 4.24
CA LEU A 41 -3.27 -9.82 5.45
C LEU A 41 -4.78 -9.71 5.18
N ALA A 42 -5.52 -10.73 5.60
CA ALA A 42 -6.98 -10.74 5.48
C ALA A 42 -7.67 -9.94 6.59
N ASP A 43 -7.06 -9.84 7.77
CA ASP A 43 -7.59 -9.09 8.91
C ASP A 43 -6.72 -7.84 9.16
N LEU A 44 -7.31 -6.67 8.95
CA LEU A 44 -6.73 -5.34 9.16
C LEU A 44 -7.48 -4.54 10.23
N ALA A 45 -8.27 -5.20 11.10
CA ALA A 45 -9.07 -4.51 12.12
C ALA A 45 -8.24 -3.60 13.04
N PHE A 46 -6.97 -3.95 13.29
CA PHE A 46 -6.04 -3.14 14.09
C PHE A 46 -5.71 -1.79 13.44
N ALA A 47 -5.81 -1.68 12.12
CA ALA A 47 -5.47 -0.47 11.37
C ALA A 47 -6.60 0.57 11.34
N HIS A 48 -7.83 0.20 11.76
CA HIS A 48 -9.01 1.06 11.78
C HIS A 48 -9.25 1.80 10.46
N LEU A 49 -9.12 1.08 9.34
CA LEU A 49 -9.28 1.67 8.01
C LEU A 49 -10.72 2.15 7.78
N PRO A 50 -10.91 3.31 7.13
CA PRO A 50 -12.23 3.73 6.71
C PRO A 50 -12.77 2.81 5.61
N GLY A 51 -13.94 2.23 5.78
CA GLY A 51 -14.70 1.46 4.78
C GLY A 51 -13.87 0.77 3.69
N ASP A 52 -14.24 0.99 2.42
CA ASP A 52 -13.56 0.40 1.24
C ASP A 52 -12.42 1.28 0.72
N SER A 53 -11.76 2.05 1.59
CA SER A 53 -10.71 3.01 1.23
C SER A 53 -9.37 2.38 0.82
N LEU A 54 -9.13 1.11 1.14
CA LEU A 54 -7.84 0.45 0.90
C LEU A 54 -7.54 0.28 -0.59
N GLN A 55 -6.46 0.90 -1.06
CA GLN A 55 -5.98 0.83 -2.45
C GLN A 55 -4.89 -0.23 -2.63
N LYS A 56 -3.98 -0.34 -1.66
CA LYS A 56 -2.86 -1.29 -1.69
C LYS A 56 -2.40 -1.64 -0.30
N GLN A 57 -1.93 -2.88 -0.15
CA GLN A 57 -1.09 -3.29 0.97
C GLN A 57 0.20 -3.92 0.47
N LEU A 58 1.32 -3.59 1.12
CA LEU A 58 2.60 -4.25 0.95
C LEU A 58 3.01 -4.86 2.29
N HIS A 59 3.00 -6.19 2.37
CA HIS A 59 3.38 -6.94 3.56
C HIS A 59 4.72 -7.60 3.32
N VAL A 60 5.71 -7.30 4.13
CA VAL A 60 7.07 -7.81 3.99
C VAL A 60 7.63 -8.25 5.33
N ARG A 61 8.59 -9.17 5.28
CA ARG A 61 9.45 -9.53 6.41
C ARG A 61 10.90 -9.27 6.03
N ASP A 62 11.62 -8.64 6.91
CA ASP A 62 13.04 -8.34 6.79
C ASP A 62 13.80 -8.77 8.06
N ILE A 63 15.07 -8.37 8.20
CA ILE A 63 15.90 -8.74 9.36
C ILE A 63 15.44 -8.11 10.66
N ASP A 64 14.65 -7.04 10.62
CA ASP A 64 14.14 -6.31 11.79
C ASP A 64 12.71 -6.76 12.19
N GLY A 65 12.07 -7.66 11.41
CA GLY A 65 10.72 -8.14 11.69
C GLY A 65 9.77 -8.06 10.49
N GLU A 66 8.50 -7.76 10.76
CA GLU A 66 7.47 -7.59 9.72
C GLU A 66 7.06 -6.13 9.59
N SER A 67 6.86 -5.71 8.36
CA SER A 67 6.36 -4.39 8.00
C SER A 67 5.14 -4.50 7.09
N LEU A 68 4.15 -3.66 7.33
CA LEU A 68 2.92 -3.57 6.54
C LEU A 68 2.66 -2.11 6.17
N LEU A 69 2.79 -1.79 4.89
CA LEU A 69 2.37 -0.50 4.35
C LEU A 69 0.94 -0.62 3.83
N LEU A 70 0.08 0.29 4.29
CA LEU A 70 -1.30 0.43 3.83
C LEU A 70 -1.47 1.78 3.14
N LEU A 71 -2.04 1.77 1.93
CA LEU A 71 -2.43 2.97 1.20
C LEU A 71 -3.94 3.03 1.14
N THR A 72 -4.52 4.14 1.60
CA THR A 72 -5.96 4.39 1.54
C THR A 72 -6.26 5.65 0.74
N ARG A 73 -7.43 5.67 0.09
CA ARG A 73 -8.01 6.82 -0.61
C ARG A 73 -9.46 6.96 -0.20
N GLU A 74 -9.79 8.11 0.32
CA GLU A 74 -11.17 8.48 0.64
C GLU A 74 -11.58 9.66 -0.24
N GLN A 75 -12.82 9.61 -0.72
CA GLN A 75 -13.44 10.71 -1.45
C GLN A 75 -14.72 11.13 -0.74
N GLY A 76 -14.92 12.42 -0.61
CA GLY A 76 -16.08 12.99 0.06
C GLY A 76 -16.19 14.47 -0.25
N THR A 77 -16.97 15.18 0.54
CA THR A 77 -17.12 16.62 0.49
C THR A 77 -16.73 17.25 1.83
N THR A 78 -16.34 18.51 1.78
CA THR A 78 -16.14 19.37 2.96
C THR A 78 -16.80 20.72 2.68
N VAL A 79 -16.86 21.57 3.70
CA VAL A 79 -17.36 22.93 3.55
C VAL A 79 -16.16 23.88 3.64
N ASP A 80 -16.04 24.81 2.71
CA ASP A 80 -15.03 25.85 2.74
C ASP A 80 -15.34 27.01 3.70
N ASP A 81 -14.48 28.01 3.73
CA ASP A 81 -14.64 29.18 4.60
C ASP A 81 -15.85 30.06 4.24
N ASP A 82 -16.34 29.98 3.00
CA ASP A 82 -17.51 30.70 2.49
C ASP A 82 -18.82 29.93 2.72
N GLY A 83 -18.73 28.67 3.19
CA GLY A 83 -19.87 27.79 3.48
C GLY A 83 -20.34 26.99 2.27
N GLU A 84 -19.55 26.91 1.20
CA GLU A 84 -19.85 26.13 0.00
C GLU A 84 -19.29 24.70 0.10
N ASP A 85 -20.04 23.74 -0.49
CA ASP A 85 -19.59 22.35 -0.57
C ASP A 85 -18.41 22.23 -1.55
N VAL A 86 -17.33 21.62 -1.10
CA VAL A 86 -16.09 21.41 -1.85
C VAL A 86 -15.77 19.92 -1.89
N ASP A 87 -15.50 19.40 -3.09
CA ASP A 87 -15.03 18.03 -3.25
C ASP A 87 -13.66 17.83 -2.61
N ARG A 88 -13.50 16.71 -1.92
CA ARG A 88 -12.26 16.36 -1.19
C ARG A 88 -11.83 14.94 -1.49
N ILE A 89 -10.52 14.76 -1.73
CA ILE A 89 -9.86 13.46 -1.68
C ILE A 89 -8.78 13.49 -0.60
N THR A 90 -8.78 12.46 0.25
CA THR A 90 -7.74 12.22 1.25
C THR A 90 -6.98 10.96 0.89
N LEU A 91 -5.68 11.09 0.70
CA LEU A 91 -4.74 9.97 0.56
C LEU A 91 -4.02 9.78 1.89
N GLN A 92 -3.95 8.55 2.40
CA GLN A 92 -3.19 8.24 3.59
C GLN A 92 -2.32 7.01 3.38
N ALA A 93 -1.03 7.15 3.66
CA ALA A 93 -0.08 6.05 3.70
C ALA A 93 0.34 5.80 5.15
N THR A 94 0.17 4.56 5.64
CA THR A 94 0.50 4.18 7.01
C THR A 94 1.38 2.95 7.02
N LEU A 95 2.53 3.04 7.67
CA LEU A 95 3.45 1.93 7.89
C LEU A 95 3.29 1.40 9.31
N PHE A 96 2.96 0.13 9.43
CA PHE A 96 2.97 -0.63 10.68
C PHE A 96 4.17 -1.55 10.73
N ARG A 97 4.66 -1.83 11.93
CA ARG A 97 5.76 -2.77 12.18
C ARG A 97 5.47 -3.67 13.38
N ARG A 98 6.06 -4.87 13.37
CA ARG A 98 6.15 -5.77 14.52
C ARG A 98 7.45 -6.57 14.46
N ASP A 99 8.03 -6.84 15.61
CA ASP A 99 9.35 -7.52 15.70
C ASP A 99 9.26 -9.02 15.34
N ASN A 100 8.11 -9.63 15.54
CA ASN A 100 7.84 -11.03 15.23
C ASN A 100 6.35 -11.28 14.98
N PRO A 101 5.94 -12.42 14.40
CA PRO A 101 4.56 -12.71 14.03
C PRO A 101 3.55 -12.68 15.20
N ASP A 102 4.00 -12.93 16.43
CA ASP A 102 3.15 -12.96 17.62
C ASP A 102 3.01 -11.58 18.30
N ALA A 103 3.84 -10.61 17.89
CA ALA A 103 3.77 -9.26 18.43
C ALA A 103 2.61 -8.46 17.81
N ALA A 104 2.06 -7.53 18.58
CA ALA A 104 1.06 -6.59 18.08
C ALA A 104 1.68 -5.64 17.04
N TRP A 105 0.89 -5.25 16.04
CA TRP A 105 1.27 -4.22 15.10
C TRP A 105 1.34 -2.85 15.79
N ALA A 106 2.40 -2.12 15.54
CA ALA A 106 2.59 -0.74 15.99
C ALA A 106 2.74 0.18 14.77
N GLN A 107 2.08 1.33 14.79
CA GLN A 107 2.26 2.34 13.75
C GLN A 107 3.66 2.94 13.88
N ALA A 108 4.44 2.81 12.82
CA ALA A 108 5.82 3.29 12.75
C ALA A 108 5.94 4.62 12.02
N TRP A 109 5.06 4.86 11.02
CA TRP A 109 5.03 6.09 10.24
C TRP A 109 3.67 6.28 9.59
N GLN A 110 3.30 7.54 9.33
CA GLN A 110 2.08 7.90 8.61
C GLN A 110 2.28 9.23 7.89
N GLN A 111 1.69 9.34 6.71
CA GLN A 111 1.50 10.60 6.00
C GLN A 111 0.11 10.66 5.40
N SER A 112 -0.49 11.85 5.45
CA SER A 112 -1.77 12.16 4.83
C SER A 112 -1.61 13.36 3.91
N ALA A 113 -2.24 13.30 2.75
CA ALA A 113 -2.38 14.40 1.81
C ALA A 113 -3.87 14.63 1.53
N VAL A 114 -4.31 15.87 1.66
CA VAL A 114 -5.69 16.27 1.40
C VAL A 114 -5.71 17.20 0.21
N THR A 115 -6.59 16.94 -0.74
CA THR A 115 -6.83 17.79 -1.90
C THR A 115 -8.30 18.20 -1.89
N ASP A 116 -8.53 19.51 -1.74
CA ASP A 116 -9.84 20.13 -1.84
C ASP A 116 -9.97 20.81 -3.20
N CYS A 117 -11.13 20.69 -3.84
CA CYS A 117 -11.32 21.22 -5.18
C CYS A 117 -12.69 21.89 -5.34
N PRO A 118 -12.77 23.23 -5.26
CA PRO A 118 -14.03 23.97 -5.39
C PRO A 118 -14.44 24.09 -6.86
N GLY A 119 -15.45 23.33 -7.28
CA GLY A 119 -16.13 23.48 -8.57
C GLY A 119 -15.31 23.18 -9.82
N LEU A 120 -14.16 22.48 -9.67
CA LEU A 120 -13.30 22.04 -10.76
C LEU A 120 -13.15 20.50 -10.72
N ASP A 121 -12.44 19.95 -11.70
CA ASP A 121 -12.15 18.52 -11.74
C ASP A 121 -11.14 18.15 -10.63
N LEU A 122 -11.55 17.22 -9.77
CA LEU A 122 -10.73 16.69 -8.69
C LEU A 122 -10.23 15.29 -9.02
N ASP A 123 -8.93 15.12 -9.00
CA ASP A 123 -8.28 13.80 -9.07
C ASP A 123 -7.11 13.74 -8.09
N ALA A 124 -7.01 12.63 -7.35
CA ALA A 124 -5.84 12.31 -6.55
C ALA A 124 -5.79 10.79 -6.31
N GLY A 125 -4.59 10.24 -6.37
CA GLY A 125 -4.40 8.79 -6.26
C GLY A 125 -2.95 8.39 -6.08
N TYR A 126 -2.74 7.07 -5.93
CA TYR A 126 -1.41 6.47 -5.86
C TYR A 126 -1.05 5.85 -7.21
N PHE A 127 0.21 6.00 -7.61
CA PHE A 127 0.80 5.19 -8.68
C PHE A 127 1.12 3.79 -8.11
N LEU A 128 0.11 2.90 -8.10
CA LEU A 128 0.21 1.59 -7.45
C LEU A 128 1.33 0.72 -8.02
N GLY A 129 1.64 0.85 -9.33
CA GLY A 129 2.74 0.17 -9.98
C GLY A 129 4.12 0.67 -9.55
N GLN A 130 4.23 1.93 -9.12
CA GLN A 130 5.48 2.55 -8.66
C GLN A 130 5.63 2.49 -7.13
N THR A 131 4.60 2.03 -6.41
CA THR A 131 4.70 1.83 -4.97
C THR A 131 5.19 0.42 -4.68
N THR A 132 6.41 0.33 -4.12
CA THR A 132 7.15 -0.93 -3.93
C THR A 132 7.74 -1.04 -2.52
N ALA A 133 8.22 -2.24 -2.20
CA ALA A 133 9.05 -2.52 -1.04
C ALA A 133 10.27 -3.33 -1.50
N ASP A 134 11.47 -2.77 -1.34
CA ASP A 134 12.71 -3.32 -1.90
C ASP A 134 13.85 -3.23 -0.88
N ASP A 135 14.86 -4.09 -0.97
CA ASP A 135 16.11 -3.98 -0.22
C ASP A 135 17.07 -3.06 -1.00
N LEU A 136 16.85 -1.75 -0.92
CA LEU A 136 17.62 -0.76 -1.69
C LEU A 136 19.11 -0.71 -1.31
N LEU A 137 19.44 -0.99 -0.06
CA LEU A 137 20.81 -0.90 0.45
C LEU A 137 21.54 -2.24 0.38
N GLY A 138 20.85 -3.36 0.12
CA GLY A 138 21.42 -4.69 0.19
C GLY A 138 21.75 -5.13 1.63
N ASP A 139 21.11 -4.52 2.62
CA ASP A 139 21.36 -4.77 4.03
C ASP A 139 20.30 -5.68 4.69
N GLY A 140 19.38 -6.19 3.87
CA GLY A 140 18.28 -7.08 4.30
C GLY A 140 17.10 -6.34 4.93
N ARG A 141 17.04 -4.99 4.87
CA ARG A 141 15.95 -4.16 5.38
C ARG A 141 15.08 -3.63 4.26
N ALA A 142 13.79 -3.54 4.54
CA ALA A 142 12.82 -2.98 3.60
C ALA A 142 12.96 -1.45 3.50
N ALA A 143 13.06 -0.96 2.26
CA ALA A 143 12.73 0.41 1.87
C ALA A 143 11.38 0.42 1.18
N PHE A 144 10.52 1.39 1.51
CA PHE A 144 9.23 1.54 0.85
C PHE A 144 9.26 2.78 -0.05
N THR A 145 8.96 2.60 -1.33
CA THR A 145 8.74 3.69 -2.29
C THR A 145 7.24 3.92 -2.41
N ILE A 146 6.78 5.16 -2.24
CA ILE A 146 5.36 5.56 -2.28
C ILE A 146 5.26 6.72 -3.26
N ALA A 147 4.44 6.58 -4.31
CA ALA A 147 4.23 7.59 -5.32
C ALA A 147 2.75 7.95 -5.43
N SER A 148 2.44 9.24 -5.46
CA SER A 148 1.08 9.76 -5.56
C SER A 148 1.01 11.00 -6.44
N HIS A 149 -0.21 11.31 -6.89
CA HIS A 149 -0.55 12.53 -7.61
C HIS A 149 -1.77 13.20 -6.99
N ALA A 150 -1.92 14.49 -7.28
CA ALA A 150 -3.11 15.27 -6.95
C ALA A 150 -3.34 16.32 -8.03
N PHE A 151 -4.61 16.59 -8.33
CA PHE A 151 -5.05 17.55 -9.31
C PHE A 151 -6.34 18.24 -8.85
N CYS A 152 -6.37 19.54 -8.99
CA CYS A 152 -7.58 20.33 -8.92
C CYS A 152 -7.48 21.39 -10.00
N GLY A 153 -8.21 21.23 -11.11
CA GLY A 153 -8.08 22.13 -12.25
C GLY A 153 -9.20 21.95 -13.25
N GLY A 154 -9.25 22.82 -14.25
CA GLY A 154 -10.20 22.75 -15.35
C GLY A 154 -9.46 22.64 -16.66
N GLY A 155 -9.27 21.43 -17.17
CA GLY A 155 -8.63 21.23 -18.47
C GLY A 155 -7.32 20.46 -18.41
N VAL A 156 -6.33 20.90 -19.17
CA VAL A 156 -5.05 20.18 -19.34
C VAL A 156 -3.97 20.95 -18.59
N ASP A 157 -3.81 20.66 -17.30
CA ASP A 157 -2.82 21.27 -16.42
C ASP A 157 -1.89 20.19 -15.83
N PRO A 158 -0.64 20.52 -15.43
CA PRO A 158 0.21 19.57 -14.74
C PRO A 158 -0.39 19.11 -13.41
N HIS A 159 -0.31 17.81 -13.12
CA HIS A 159 -0.69 17.27 -11.82
C HIS A 159 0.44 17.44 -10.80
N GLY A 160 0.10 17.77 -9.56
CA GLY A 160 1.02 17.69 -8.45
C GLY A 160 1.50 16.26 -8.23
N LEU A 161 2.81 16.06 -8.07
CA LEU A 161 3.44 14.76 -7.82
C LEU A 161 4.10 14.74 -6.45
N GLN A 162 3.98 13.63 -5.75
CA GLN A 162 4.72 13.34 -4.53
C GLN A 162 5.34 11.95 -4.60
N LEU A 163 6.62 11.87 -4.25
CA LEU A 163 7.39 10.63 -4.17
C LEU A 163 8.11 10.56 -2.83
N ILE A 164 7.92 9.47 -2.09
CA ILE A 164 8.53 9.23 -0.79
C ILE A 164 9.28 7.91 -0.83
N VAL A 165 10.50 7.91 -0.31
CA VAL A 165 11.25 6.68 0.01
C VAL A 165 11.46 6.63 1.52
N LEU A 166 10.87 5.60 2.16
CA LEU A 166 11.09 5.31 3.58
C LEU A 166 12.24 4.31 3.71
N GLN A 167 13.33 4.72 4.33
CA GLN A 167 14.50 3.87 4.57
C GLN A 167 15.07 4.11 5.97
N GLY A 168 15.25 3.04 6.76
CA GLY A 168 15.86 3.14 8.09
C GLY A 168 15.14 4.09 9.05
N GLY A 169 13.81 4.21 8.96
CA GLY A 169 13.00 5.13 9.77
C GLY A 169 13.02 6.58 9.31
N GLN A 170 13.69 6.90 8.19
CA GLN A 170 13.71 8.22 7.58
C GLN A 170 12.81 8.27 6.35
N ALA A 171 12.10 9.37 6.17
CA ALA A 171 11.36 9.68 4.94
C ALA A 171 12.18 10.66 4.09
N TYR A 172 12.47 10.28 2.86
CA TYR A 172 13.11 11.11 1.85
C TYR A 172 12.05 11.43 0.80
N GLN A 173 11.77 12.71 0.58
CA GLN A 173 10.62 13.14 -0.22
C GLN A 173 11.06 14.04 -1.37
N ALA A 174 10.39 13.86 -2.51
CA ALA A 174 10.43 14.75 -3.66
C ALA A 174 8.99 15.15 -4.01
N ASP A 175 8.76 16.46 -4.16
CA ASP A 175 7.49 17.04 -4.57
C ASP A 175 7.68 17.83 -5.86
N GLY A 176 6.62 17.97 -6.66
CA GLY A 176 6.66 18.78 -7.87
C GLY A 176 5.46 18.52 -8.77
N GLU A 177 5.68 18.59 -10.08
CA GLU A 177 4.61 18.54 -11.07
C GLU A 177 4.93 17.56 -12.19
N SER A 178 3.90 16.95 -12.78
CA SER A 178 4.02 16.19 -14.01
C SER A 178 4.42 17.10 -15.17
N LEU A 179 5.04 16.53 -16.20
CA LEU A 179 5.41 17.26 -17.41
C LEU A 179 4.28 17.17 -18.43
N LEU A 180 3.72 18.31 -18.77
CA LEU A 180 2.78 18.47 -19.85
C LEU A 180 3.53 18.91 -21.12
N ASP A 181 3.47 18.07 -22.16
CA ASP A 181 4.10 18.35 -23.45
C ASP A 181 3.02 18.32 -24.55
N VAL A 182 2.48 19.50 -24.86
CA VAL A 182 1.43 19.66 -25.88
C VAL A 182 2.07 20.11 -27.20
N PRO A 183 1.85 19.40 -28.33
CA PRO A 183 2.40 19.78 -29.60
C PRO A 183 2.11 21.25 -29.98
N GLY A 184 3.18 22.02 -30.25
CA GLY A 184 3.08 23.43 -30.65
C GLY A 184 3.04 24.43 -29.49
N GLN A 185 3.13 23.96 -28.26
CA GLN A 185 3.25 24.79 -27.06
C GLN A 185 4.60 24.54 -26.36
N ALA A 186 5.02 25.46 -25.50
CA ALA A 186 6.17 25.20 -24.62
C ALA A 186 5.77 24.17 -23.57
N PRO A 187 6.63 23.21 -23.21
CA PRO A 187 6.36 22.26 -22.12
C PRO A 187 6.08 22.99 -20.81
N GLU A 188 5.13 22.49 -20.04
CA GLU A 188 4.73 23.05 -18.74
C GLU A 188 4.88 22.02 -17.63
N GLY A 189 5.16 22.47 -16.38
CA GLY A 189 5.40 21.57 -15.24
C GLY A 189 6.79 20.93 -15.25
N GLY A 190 6.88 19.69 -14.73
CA GLY A 190 8.12 18.92 -14.68
C GLY A 190 9.09 19.32 -13.57
N GLN A 191 8.74 20.29 -12.75
CA GLN A 191 9.57 20.78 -11.64
C GLN A 191 9.63 19.76 -10.51
N ARG A 192 10.78 19.70 -9.82
CA ARG A 192 10.99 18.86 -8.65
C ARG A 192 11.67 19.65 -7.54
N ARG A 193 11.25 19.42 -6.32
CA ARG A 193 11.88 19.91 -5.09
C ARG A 193 12.07 18.76 -4.12
N ASP A 194 13.31 18.57 -3.69
CA ASP A 194 13.65 17.53 -2.71
C ASP A 194 13.59 18.09 -1.29
N SER A 195 13.20 17.25 -0.34
CA SER A 195 13.34 17.55 1.08
C SER A 195 14.82 17.70 1.47
N ALA A 196 15.10 18.51 2.48
CA ALA A 196 16.47 18.90 2.85
C ALA A 196 17.39 17.69 3.16
N ASN A 197 16.84 16.58 3.63
CA ASN A 197 17.60 15.37 3.97
C ASN A 197 17.97 14.50 2.75
N VAL A 198 17.38 14.73 1.57
CA VAL A 198 17.71 13.97 0.34
C VAL A 198 19.18 14.14 -0.04
N ALA A 199 19.75 15.33 0.12
CA ALA A 199 21.15 15.57 -0.20
C ALA A 199 22.13 14.67 0.59
N ALA A 200 21.76 14.31 1.84
CA ALA A 200 22.53 13.44 2.71
C ALA A 200 22.09 11.96 2.67
N ALA A 201 21.07 11.63 1.85
CA ALA A 201 20.56 10.27 1.73
C ALA A 201 21.60 9.31 1.12
N PRO A 202 21.53 7.99 1.41
CA PRO A 202 22.31 6.98 0.70
C PRO A 202 22.16 7.12 -0.82
N VAL A 203 23.23 6.82 -1.57
CA VAL A 203 23.22 6.97 -3.03
C VAL A 203 22.13 6.15 -3.70
N GLN A 204 21.81 4.95 -3.16
CA GLN A 204 20.76 4.07 -3.67
C GLN A 204 19.37 4.70 -3.49
N VAL A 205 19.12 5.37 -2.36
CA VAL A 205 17.87 6.10 -2.09
C VAL A 205 17.71 7.26 -3.08
N ARG A 206 18.77 8.04 -3.33
CA ARG A 206 18.73 9.11 -4.34
C ARG A 206 18.48 8.56 -5.74
N ALA A 207 19.17 7.47 -6.12
CA ALA A 207 18.97 6.81 -7.40
C ALA A 207 17.53 6.29 -7.58
N GLN A 208 16.93 5.76 -6.51
CA GLN A 208 15.52 5.34 -6.51
C GLN A 208 14.58 6.53 -6.74
N LEU A 209 14.78 7.62 -5.99
CA LEU A 209 14.01 8.86 -6.18
C LEU A 209 14.14 9.37 -7.63
N ASP A 210 15.36 9.40 -8.18
CA ASP A 210 15.58 9.88 -9.56
C ASP A 210 14.92 8.97 -10.59
N THR A 211 15.06 7.65 -10.45
CA THR A 211 14.51 6.68 -11.38
C THR A 211 12.99 6.74 -11.41
N VAL A 212 12.36 6.68 -10.22
CA VAL A 212 10.89 6.70 -10.14
C VAL A 212 10.35 8.06 -10.58
N TRP A 213 10.99 9.19 -10.20
CA TRP A 213 10.57 10.51 -10.64
C TRP A 213 10.47 10.64 -12.17
N GLN A 214 11.46 10.11 -12.92
CA GLN A 214 11.43 10.13 -14.37
C GLN A 214 10.25 9.35 -14.97
N HIS A 215 9.77 8.30 -14.29
CA HIS A 215 8.56 7.59 -14.68
C HIS A 215 7.30 8.41 -14.38
N LEU A 216 7.23 9.06 -13.20
CA LEU A 216 6.08 9.85 -12.79
C LEU A 216 5.85 11.07 -13.68
N LEU A 217 6.91 11.72 -14.14
CA LEU A 217 6.84 12.91 -14.99
C LEU A 217 5.91 12.74 -16.20
N ARG A 218 5.83 11.52 -16.77
CA ARG A 218 5.12 11.21 -18.01
C ARG A 218 4.09 10.09 -17.85
N ALA A 219 3.89 9.62 -16.64
CA ALA A 219 2.86 8.62 -16.39
C ALA A 219 1.49 9.28 -16.61
N PRO A 220 0.58 8.65 -17.37
CA PRO A 220 -0.81 9.05 -17.32
C PRO A 220 -1.29 8.86 -15.88
N THR A 221 -1.99 9.83 -15.34
CA THR A 221 -2.71 9.68 -14.07
C THR A 221 -3.73 8.57 -14.26
N GLU A 222 -3.57 7.47 -13.53
CA GLU A 222 -4.55 6.38 -13.57
C GLU A 222 -5.79 6.90 -12.82
N GLY A 223 -6.81 7.28 -13.63
CA GLY A 223 -8.11 7.69 -13.14
C GLY A 223 -9.01 6.51 -12.76
#